data_b7efaca8972a2cb098948cecdd762d6b
#
_entry.id   b7efaca8972a2cb098948cecdd762d6b
#
_cell.length_a   1.000
_cell.length_b   1.000
_cell.length_c   1.000
_cell.angle_alpha   90.00
_cell.angle_beta   90.00
_cell.angle_gamma   90.00
#
_symmetry.space_group_name_H-M   'P 1'
#
loop_
_entity.id
_entity.type
_entity.pdbx_description
1 polymer ?
#
loop_
_entity_poly.entity_id
_entity_poly.type
_entity_poly.pdbx_seq_one_letter_code
_entity_poly.pdbx_strand_id
1 'polypeptide(L)' 'MAYDVLRKADEPLHITDLLERIHSAFGVRIDRDSLVSSLAKKISRGDRFVRTERNTFGLRKEGK' A
#
# COMPACT_ATOMS: atom_id res chain seq x y z
N MET A 1 4.45 -7.36 -1.83
CA MET A 1 4.41 -7.12 -0.38
C MET A 1 3.29 -6.20 0.04
N ALA A 2 3.24 -5.00 -0.49
CA ALA A 2 2.16 -4.09 -0.11
C ALA A 2 0.78 -4.64 -0.45
N TYR A 3 0.67 -5.30 -1.57
CA TYR A 3 -0.59 -5.87 -1.98
C TYR A 3 -1.13 -6.86 -0.94
N ASP A 4 -0.26 -7.76 -0.49
CA ASP A 4 -0.68 -8.77 0.48
C ASP A 4 -1.10 -8.15 1.80
N VAL A 5 -0.34 -7.15 2.25
CA VAL A 5 -0.65 -6.47 3.50
C VAL A 5 -1.98 -5.75 3.41
N LEU A 6 -2.21 -5.03 2.32
CA LEU A 6 -3.45 -4.29 2.14
C LEU A 6 -4.64 -5.22 1.98
N ARG A 7 -4.43 -6.34 1.32
CA ARG A 7 -5.50 -7.32 1.15
C ARG A 7 -5.93 -7.91 2.48
N LYS A 8 -4.96 -8.21 3.34
CA LYS A 8 -5.26 -8.74 4.66
C LYS A 8 -5.95 -7.72 5.55
N ALA A 9 -5.51 -6.47 5.45
CA ALA A 9 -6.09 -5.41 6.26
C ALA A 9 -7.52 -5.10 5.85
N ASP A 10 -7.82 -5.29 4.57
CA ASP A 10 -9.15 -5.06 4.01
C ASP A 10 -9.61 -3.61 4.23
N GLU A 11 -8.67 -2.70 4.30
CA GLU A 11 -8.95 -1.28 4.47
C GLU A 11 -7.71 -0.49 4.07
N PRO A 12 -7.88 0.78 3.71
CA PRO A 12 -6.72 1.62 3.40
C PRO A 12 -5.86 1.81 4.63
N LEU A 13 -4.55 1.87 4.42
CA LEU A 13 -3.60 2.05 5.49
C LEU A 13 -2.74 3.27 5.23
N HIS A 14 -2.46 4.03 6.29
CA HIS A 14 -1.50 5.12 6.22
C HIS A 14 -0.13 4.52 5.92
N ILE A 15 0.72 5.30 5.23
CA ILE A 15 2.02 4.79 4.82
C ILE A 15 2.84 4.26 6.00
N THR A 16 2.72 4.91 7.15
CA THR A 16 3.44 4.48 8.34
C THR A 16 2.98 3.08 8.78
N ASP A 17 1.67 2.87 8.81
CA ASP A 17 1.12 1.57 9.19
C ASP A 17 1.50 0.52 8.16
N LEU A 18 1.48 0.89 6.90
CA LEU A 18 1.83 -0.04 5.83
C LEU A 18 3.28 -0.50 5.97
N LEU A 19 4.17 0.44 6.24
CA LEU A 19 5.58 0.10 6.45
C LEU A 19 5.77 -0.84 7.65
N GLU A 20 5.08 -0.55 8.75
CA GLU A 20 5.17 -1.38 9.92
C GLU A 20 4.67 -2.79 9.67
N ARG A 21 3.58 -2.91 8.96
CA ARG A 21 3.02 -4.22 8.66
C ARG A 21 3.91 -5.02 7.72
N ILE A 22 4.52 -4.35 6.75
CA ILE A 22 5.44 -5.01 5.85
C ILE A 22 6.65 -5.51 6.64
N HIS A 23 7.18 -4.67 7.50
CA HIS A 23 8.32 -5.05 8.32
C HIS A 23 7.98 -6.25 9.22
N SER A 24 6.81 -6.21 9.84
CA SER A 24 6.40 -7.27 10.74
C SER A 24 6.11 -8.58 10.00
N ALA A 25 5.50 -8.49 8.84
CA ALA A 25 5.09 -9.68 8.11
C ALA A 25 6.23 -10.32 7.34
N PHE A 26 7.13 -9.53 6.78
CA PHE A 26 8.17 -10.03 5.90
C PHE A 26 9.58 -9.82 6.42
N GLY A 27 9.72 -9.09 7.52
CA GLY A 27 11.04 -8.81 8.07
C GLY A 27 11.88 -7.91 7.18
N VAL A 28 11.23 -7.12 6.33
CA VAL A 28 11.90 -6.27 5.36
C VAL A 28 11.73 -4.81 5.75
N ARG A 29 12.81 -4.07 5.69
CA ARG A 29 12.77 -2.63 5.90
C ARG A 29 12.75 -1.93 4.56
N ILE A 30 11.71 -1.17 4.32
CA ILE A 30 11.57 -0.44 3.08
C ILE A 30 11.57 1.05 3.40
N ASP A 31 12.34 1.80 2.60
CA ASP A 31 12.36 3.24 2.75
C ASP A 31 10.99 3.81 2.41
N ARG A 32 10.53 4.75 3.25
CA ARG A 32 9.22 5.34 3.07
C ARG A 32 9.06 5.97 1.69
N ASP A 33 10.03 6.77 1.28
CA ASP A 33 9.95 7.44 -0.01
C ASP A 33 9.92 6.45 -1.16
N SER A 34 10.69 5.38 -1.04
CA SER A 34 10.72 4.34 -2.05
C SER A 34 9.36 3.68 -2.18
N LEU A 35 8.74 3.38 -1.06
CA LEU A 35 7.43 2.74 -1.08
C LEU A 35 6.38 3.67 -1.68
N VAL A 36 6.39 4.93 -1.28
CA VAL A 36 5.44 5.91 -1.81
C VAL A 36 5.62 6.04 -3.32
N SER A 37 6.85 6.14 -3.78
CA SER A 37 7.11 6.25 -5.21
C SER A 37 6.62 5.02 -5.97
N SER A 38 6.87 3.85 -5.40
CA SER A 38 6.45 2.60 -6.02
C SER A 38 4.93 2.52 -6.13
N LEU A 39 4.25 2.88 -5.06
CA LEU A 39 2.79 2.86 -5.05
C LEU A 39 2.22 3.91 -6.00
N ALA A 40 2.83 5.09 -6.04
CA ALA A 40 2.37 6.14 -6.95
C ALA A 40 2.46 5.69 -8.40
N LYS A 41 3.52 4.99 -8.76
CA LYS A 41 3.66 4.47 -10.11
C LYS A 41 2.56 3.46 -10.44
N LYS A 42 2.26 2.59 -9.50
CA LYS A 42 1.22 1.59 -9.71
C LYS A 42 -0.15 2.23 -9.86
N ILE A 43 -0.41 3.25 -9.06
CA ILE A 43 -1.67 3.98 -9.15
C ILE A 43 -1.78 4.67 -10.51
N SER A 44 -0.69 5.28 -10.97
CA SER A 44 -0.67 5.94 -12.25
C SER A 44 -0.92 4.97 -13.40
N ARG A 45 -0.50 3.73 -13.26
CA ARG A 45 -0.72 2.71 -14.27
C ARG A 45 -2.13 2.13 -14.26
N GLY A 46 -2.91 2.47 -13.24
CA GLY A 46 -4.23 1.90 -13.11
C GLY A 46 -4.23 0.53 -12.47
N ASP A 47 -3.20 0.22 -11.71
CA ASP A 47 -3.16 -1.03 -10.97
C ASP A 47 -4.20 -1.02 -9.86
N ARG A 48 -4.23 -2.09 -9.08
CA ARG A 48 -5.24 -2.28 -8.04
C ARG A 48 -5.13 -1.33 -6.86
N PHE A 49 -4.06 -0.56 -6.82
CA PHE A 49 -3.83 0.35 -5.71
C PHE A 49 -4.53 1.67 -5.92
N VAL A 50 -5.04 2.24 -4.84
CA VAL A 50 -5.64 3.56 -4.87
C VAL A 50 -5.12 4.36 -3.69
N ARG A 51 -5.18 5.67 -3.83
CA ARG A 51 -4.84 6.57 -2.76
C ARG A 51 -6.13 7.21 -2.28
N THR A 52 -6.51 6.92 -1.06
CA THR A 52 -7.78 7.41 -0.51
C THR A 52 -7.63 8.77 0.15
N GLU A 53 -6.49 8.98 0.80
CA GLU A 53 -6.19 10.24 1.47
C GLU A 53 -4.70 10.47 1.36
N ARG A 54 -4.26 11.59 1.91
CA ARG A 54 -2.85 11.91 1.89
C ARG A 54 -2.04 10.82 2.60
N ASN A 55 -1.07 10.27 1.92
CA ASN A 55 -0.21 9.22 2.45
C ASN A 55 -0.98 7.99 2.92
N THR A 56 -2.18 7.78 2.39
CA THR A 56 -3.01 6.63 2.74
C THR A 56 -3.34 5.86 1.47
N PHE A 57 -2.99 4.59 1.46
CA PHE A 57 -3.14 3.75 0.30
C PHE A 57 -3.98 2.53 0.60
N GLY A 58 -4.69 2.07 -0.40
CA GLY A 58 -5.52 0.90 -0.25
C GLY A 58 -5.61 0.14 -1.55
N LEU A 59 -6.47 -0.86 -1.57
CA LEU A 59 -6.73 -1.62 -2.77
C LEU A 59 -8.03 -1.16 -3.39
N ARG A 60 -8.02 -1.12 -4.70
CA ARG A 60 -9.21 -0.77 -5.46
C ARG A 60 -10.23 -1.89 -5.32
N LYS A 61 -11.44 -1.54 -5.01
CA LYS A 61 -12.51 -2.54 -4.93
C LYS A 61 -12.97 -2.87 -6.34
N GLU A 62 -13.00 -4.17 -6.64
CA GLU A 62 -13.48 -4.67 -7.91
C GLU A 62 -14.99 -4.73 -7.79
N GLY A 63 -15.65 -3.90 -8.31
CA GLY A 63 -17.08 -3.91 -8.20
C GLY A 63 -17.70 -5.10 -8.85
N LYS A 64 -17.71 -5.24 -8.90
CA LYS A 64 -18.33 -5.65 -9.37
C LYS A 64 -18.80 -5.58 -9.58
#